data_d65132c05124030c6240398fdaf7e3b5
#
_entry.id   d65132c05124030c6240398fdaf7e3b5
#
_cell.length_a   1.000
_cell.length_b   1.000
_cell.length_c   1.000
_cell.angle_alpha   90.00
_cell.angle_beta   90.00
_cell.angle_gamma   90.00
#
_symmetry.space_group_name_H-M   'P 1'
#
loop_
_entity.id
_entity.type
_entity.pdbx_description
1 polymer ?
#
loop_
_entity_poly.entity_id
_entity_poly.type
_entity_poly.pdbx_seq_one_letter_code
_entity_poly.pdbx_strand_id
1 'polypeptide(L)'
;MTPSYKFSDAKSLPFWFTTVPVTADCAPASQDATYDLAIVGGGFTGLWSALKARERNPDAKIAVLEGKRCGQDASGRSGGFCAPSISHGASNALTRHPSEAETLIRLGQENLDDFAWDLERYEIQGEFERAGKLNVATTPWQIEGLHSMAQNYSRFGIAHELLVGDALKEKLDSPVYSAGLFEPSYGLVNPAKVVSELRRVCLAQGVEIFE
;
A
#
# COMPACT_ATOMS: atom_id res chain seq x y z
N MET A 1 -10.06 -8.30 39.25
CA MET A 1 -10.68 -9.08 38.15
C MET A 1 -10.67 -8.21 36.93
N THR A 2 -9.86 -8.56 35.93
CA THR A 2 -9.85 -7.87 34.65
C THR A 2 -11.14 -8.26 33.91
N PRO A 3 -11.93 -7.30 33.42
CA PRO A 3 -13.14 -7.65 32.68
C PRO A 3 -12.73 -8.39 31.40
N SER A 4 -13.14 -9.64 31.25
CA SER A 4 -12.98 -10.37 30.01
C SER A 4 -14.03 -9.84 29.01
N TYR A 5 -13.65 -8.95 28.15
CA TYR A 5 -14.50 -8.58 27.02
C TYR A 5 -14.59 -9.77 26.07
N LYS A 6 -15.73 -10.45 26.08
CA LYS A 6 -16.04 -11.48 25.09
C LYS A 6 -16.69 -10.79 23.89
N PHE A 7 -15.96 -10.62 22.83
CA PHE A 7 -16.50 -10.19 21.53
C PHE A 7 -17.09 -11.42 20.81
N SER A 8 -18.15 -12.00 21.39
CA SER A 8 -18.78 -13.24 20.87
C SER A 8 -19.49 -13.01 19.53
N ASP A 9 -19.76 -11.77 19.18
CA ASP A 9 -20.40 -11.32 17.95
C ASP A 9 -19.40 -10.77 16.90
N ALA A 10 -18.12 -10.69 17.26
CA ALA A 10 -17.08 -10.23 16.35
C ALA A 10 -16.88 -11.21 15.18
N LYS A 11 -16.95 -10.68 13.96
CA LYS A 11 -16.63 -11.45 12.75
C LYS A 11 -15.16 -11.25 12.41
N SER A 12 -14.46 -12.34 12.09
CA SER A 12 -13.07 -12.28 11.59
C SER A 12 -13.01 -11.85 10.11
N LEU A 13 -13.81 -10.86 9.75
CA LEU A 13 -13.88 -10.29 8.41
C LEU A 13 -13.38 -8.83 8.48
N PRO A 14 -12.30 -8.46 7.78
CA PRO A 14 -11.87 -7.07 7.68
C PRO A 14 -12.95 -6.20 7.05
N PHE A 15 -13.06 -4.95 7.51
CA PHE A 15 -14.03 -3.98 6.99
C PHE A 15 -13.97 -3.86 5.45
N TRP A 16 -12.77 -3.76 4.90
CA TRP A 16 -12.58 -3.60 3.47
C TRP A 16 -13.26 -4.67 2.62
N PHE A 17 -13.32 -5.93 3.08
CA PHE A 17 -14.01 -7.00 2.36
C PHE A 17 -15.54 -6.87 2.37
N THR A 18 -16.11 -6.00 3.20
CA THR A 18 -17.55 -5.67 3.13
C THR A 18 -17.87 -4.73 1.98
N THR A 19 -16.85 -4.09 1.39
CA THR A 19 -16.98 -3.09 0.31
C THR A 19 -16.74 -3.65 -1.09
N VAL A 20 -16.40 -4.93 -1.20
CA VAL A 20 -16.13 -5.61 -2.48
C VAL A 20 -17.18 -6.70 -2.75
N PRO A 21 -17.55 -6.93 -4.02
CA PRO A 21 -18.41 -8.04 -4.37
C PRO A 21 -17.77 -9.39 -3.99
N VAL A 22 -18.58 -10.33 -3.56
CA VAL A 22 -18.15 -11.72 -3.40
C VAL A 22 -17.99 -12.31 -4.80
N THR A 23 -16.77 -12.61 -5.19
CA THR A 23 -16.49 -13.32 -6.45
C THR A 23 -16.33 -14.81 -6.18
N ALA A 24 -16.54 -15.64 -7.19
CA ALA A 24 -16.27 -17.08 -7.09
C ALA A 24 -14.76 -17.31 -6.85
N ASP A 25 -14.47 -18.31 -6.04
CA ASP A 25 -13.09 -18.78 -5.84
C ASP A 25 -12.57 -19.43 -7.13
N CYS A 26 -11.27 -19.39 -7.35
CA CYS A 26 -10.64 -20.18 -8.40
C CYS A 26 -10.61 -21.65 -8.00
N ALA A 27 -10.53 -22.54 -9.00
CA ALA A 27 -10.41 -23.97 -8.72
C ALA A 27 -9.10 -24.25 -7.95
N PRO A 28 -9.09 -25.19 -7.00
CA PRO A 28 -7.85 -25.62 -6.35
C PRO A 28 -6.95 -26.35 -7.35
N ALA A 29 -5.65 -26.33 -7.11
CA ALA A 29 -4.71 -27.13 -7.86
C ALA A 29 -5.01 -28.62 -7.63
N SER A 30 -5.46 -29.33 -8.68
CA SER A 30 -5.98 -30.69 -8.55
C SER A 30 -5.12 -31.76 -9.21
N GLN A 31 -4.10 -31.36 -9.97
CA GLN A 31 -3.24 -32.28 -10.72
C GLN A 31 -1.85 -31.67 -10.94
N ASP A 32 -0.89 -32.52 -11.26
CA ASP A 32 0.45 -32.08 -11.66
C ASP A 32 0.38 -31.31 -12.97
N ALA A 33 1.00 -30.12 -12.97
CA ALA A 33 1.12 -29.27 -14.15
C ALA A 33 2.49 -28.61 -14.17
N THR A 34 2.95 -28.24 -15.35
CA THR A 34 4.22 -27.55 -15.54
C THR A 34 3.98 -26.10 -15.94
N TYR A 35 4.66 -25.20 -15.26
CA TYR A 35 4.63 -23.76 -15.48
C TYR A 35 6.04 -23.22 -15.67
N ASP A 36 6.18 -22.15 -16.44
CA ASP A 36 7.44 -21.42 -16.55
C ASP A 36 7.72 -20.61 -15.28
N LEU A 37 6.66 -20.16 -14.61
CA LEU A 37 6.72 -19.44 -13.32
C LEU A 37 5.56 -19.87 -12.43
N ALA A 38 5.87 -20.37 -11.24
CA ALA A 38 4.91 -20.63 -10.17
C ALA A 38 5.17 -19.68 -9.00
N ILE A 39 4.15 -18.94 -8.60
CA ILE A 39 4.19 -17.93 -7.52
C ILE A 39 3.36 -18.44 -6.36
N VAL A 40 3.92 -18.48 -5.15
CA VAL A 40 3.21 -18.88 -3.94
C VAL A 40 2.73 -17.64 -3.21
N GLY A 41 1.41 -17.53 -3.06
CA GLY A 41 0.71 -16.44 -2.41
C GLY A 41 0.04 -15.47 -3.38
N GLY A 42 -1.28 -15.32 -3.25
CA GLY A 42 -2.15 -14.42 -4.01
C GLY A 42 -2.36 -13.05 -3.37
N GLY A 43 -1.36 -12.53 -2.63
CA GLY A 43 -1.35 -11.17 -2.12
C GLY A 43 -0.83 -10.16 -3.15
N PHE A 44 -0.66 -8.89 -2.75
CA PHE A 44 -0.13 -7.84 -3.64
C PHE A 44 1.17 -8.25 -4.33
N THR A 45 2.15 -8.74 -3.57
CA THR A 45 3.45 -9.13 -4.15
C THR A 45 3.30 -10.20 -5.22
N GLY A 46 2.54 -11.26 -4.93
CA GLY A 46 2.37 -12.36 -5.88
C GLY A 46 1.60 -11.95 -7.14
N LEU A 47 0.50 -11.24 -6.99
CA LEU A 47 -0.32 -10.81 -8.12
C LEU A 47 0.41 -9.78 -9.00
N TRP A 48 1.09 -8.78 -8.41
CA TRP A 48 1.91 -7.85 -9.18
C TRP A 48 3.08 -8.56 -9.87
N SER A 49 3.74 -9.51 -9.19
CA SER A 49 4.80 -10.30 -9.82
C SER A 49 4.29 -11.11 -11.01
N ALA A 50 3.13 -11.73 -10.88
CA ALA A 50 2.50 -12.48 -11.97
C ALA A 50 2.17 -11.57 -13.17
N LEU A 51 1.55 -10.41 -12.91
CA LEU A 51 1.18 -9.46 -13.93
C LEU A 51 2.41 -8.90 -14.66
N LYS A 52 3.44 -8.47 -13.91
CA LYS A 52 4.68 -7.95 -14.51
C LYS A 52 5.52 -9.01 -15.21
N ALA A 53 5.46 -10.27 -14.77
CA ALA A 53 6.06 -11.38 -15.48
C ALA A 53 5.35 -11.67 -16.82
N ARG A 54 4.02 -11.61 -16.82
CA ARG A 54 3.20 -11.75 -18.05
C ARG A 54 3.47 -10.64 -19.06
N GLU A 55 3.61 -9.37 -18.60
CA GLU A 55 3.98 -8.25 -19.49
C GLU A 55 5.32 -8.49 -20.20
N ARG A 56 6.31 -9.02 -19.46
CA ARG A 56 7.66 -9.27 -19.99
C ARG A 56 7.76 -10.53 -20.88
N ASN A 57 6.93 -11.52 -20.60
CA ASN A 57 6.92 -12.80 -21.30
C ASN A 57 5.47 -13.22 -21.60
N PRO A 58 4.88 -12.70 -22.69
CA PRO A 58 3.47 -12.93 -23.03
C PRO A 58 3.10 -14.39 -23.25
N ASP A 59 4.06 -15.23 -23.63
CA ASP A 59 3.84 -16.66 -23.92
C ASP A 59 4.07 -17.57 -22.71
N ALA A 60 4.63 -17.05 -21.61
CA ALA A 60 4.95 -17.85 -20.43
C ALA A 60 3.69 -18.38 -19.74
N LYS A 61 3.70 -19.63 -19.32
CA LYS A 61 2.68 -20.19 -18.43
C LYS A 61 2.98 -19.77 -17.00
N ILE A 62 2.10 -18.96 -16.40
CA ILE A 62 2.27 -18.40 -15.07
C ILE A 62 1.13 -18.88 -14.18
N ALA A 63 1.49 -19.44 -13.01
CA ALA A 63 0.54 -19.83 -11.98
C ALA A 63 0.75 -19.05 -10.68
N VAL A 64 -0.34 -18.72 -10.01
CA VAL A 64 -0.38 -18.25 -8.62
C VAL A 64 -1.09 -19.29 -7.77
N LEU A 65 -0.42 -19.76 -6.71
CA LEU A 65 -0.93 -20.74 -5.77
C LEU A 65 -1.24 -20.02 -4.44
N GLU A 66 -2.52 -19.90 -4.12
CA GLU A 66 -2.99 -19.26 -2.88
C GLU A 66 -3.62 -20.30 -1.96
N GLY A 67 -3.26 -20.29 -0.69
CA GLY A 67 -3.74 -21.28 0.28
C GLY A 67 -5.14 -21.04 0.81
N LYS A 68 -5.72 -19.87 0.51
CA LYS A 68 -7.07 -19.48 0.93
C LYS A 68 -7.76 -18.78 -0.24
N ARG A 69 -7.74 -17.47 -0.21
CA ARG A 69 -8.32 -16.57 -1.21
C ARG A 69 -7.40 -15.39 -1.45
N CYS A 70 -7.22 -14.99 -2.68
CA CYS A 70 -6.36 -13.86 -3.03
C CYS A 70 -6.68 -12.64 -2.17
N GLY A 71 -5.64 -12.09 -1.54
CA GLY A 71 -5.72 -10.90 -0.70
C GLY A 71 -6.34 -11.08 0.68
N GLN A 72 -6.83 -12.27 1.04
CA GLN A 72 -7.56 -12.48 2.30
C GLN A 72 -6.72 -12.21 3.56
N ASP A 73 -5.42 -12.37 3.47
CA ASP A 73 -4.50 -12.10 4.60
C ASP A 73 -4.03 -10.63 4.58
N ALA A 74 -2.73 -10.35 4.74
CA ALA A 74 -2.20 -9.02 4.97
C ALA A 74 -2.60 -7.97 3.91
N SER A 75 -2.67 -8.35 2.63
CA SER A 75 -2.93 -7.42 1.53
C SER A 75 -4.30 -6.75 1.63
N GLY A 76 -5.36 -7.50 1.85
CA GLY A 76 -6.71 -6.96 1.97
C GLY A 76 -7.06 -6.46 3.38
N ARG A 77 -6.12 -6.52 4.34
CA ARG A 77 -6.30 -6.10 5.74
C ARG A 77 -5.49 -4.88 6.10
N SER A 78 -4.67 -4.36 5.19
CA SER A 78 -3.83 -3.21 5.43
C SER A 78 -4.67 -1.94 5.65
N GLY A 79 -4.06 -0.88 6.18
CA GLY A 79 -4.74 0.41 6.36
C GLY A 79 -4.99 1.18 5.06
N GLY A 80 -4.54 0.67 3.91
CA GLY A 80 -4.71 1.32 2.61
C GLY A 80 -3.75 2.49 2.36
N PHE A 81 -2.76 2.70 3.21
CA PHE A 81 -1.77 3.76 3.00
C PHE A 81 -0.76 3.37 1.93
N CYS A 82 -0.63 4.20 0.91
CA CYS A 82 0.36 4.09 -0.15
C CYS A 82 1.44 5.14 0.08
N ALA A 83 2.57 4.70 0.66
CA ALA A 83 3.69 5.58 0.96
C ALA A 83 4.67 5.64 -0.23
N PRO A 84 5.23 6.80 -0.57
CA PRO A 84 6.30 6.95 -1.56
C PRO A 84 7.64 6.50 -0.96
N SER A 85 7.69 5.27 -0.44
CA SER A 85 8.86 4.77 0.29
C SER A 85 8.90 3.25 0.31
N ILE A 86 10.08 2.70 0.02
CA ILE A 86 10.37 1.28 0.14
C ILE A 86 11.12 0.94 1.45
N SER A 87 11.41 1.95 2.27
CA SER A 87 12.19 1.84 3.51
C SER A 87 11.48 2.37 4.76
N HIS A 88 10.16 2.49 4.73
CA HIS A 88 9.34 3.10 5.80
C HIS A 88 9.68 4.58 6.09
N GLY A 89 9.93 5.36 5.04
CA GLY A 89 10.19 6.79 5.10
C GLY A 89 11.67 7.17 5.01
N ALA A 90 11.91 8.44 4.69
CA ALA A 90 13.25 8.99 4.50
C ALA A 90 14.13 8.88 5.75
N SER A 91 13.57 9.10 6.94
CA SER A 91 14.33 9.00 8.20
C SER A 91 14.85 7.59 8.44
N ASN A 92 14.09 6.56 8.11
CA ASN A 92 14.53 5.18 8.26
C ASN A 92 15.59 4.81 7.20
N ALA A 93 15.44 5.28 5.96
CA ALA A 93 16.47 5.14 4.93
C ALA A 93 17.81 5.75 5.39
N LEU A 94 17.77 6.98 5.89
CA LEU A 94 18.97 7.68 6.41
C LEU A 94 19.63 6.98 7.59
N THR A 95 18.84 6.38 8.48
CA THR A 95 19.37 5.73 9.69
C THR A 95 19.95 4.36 9.40
N ARG A 96 19.27 3.57 8.57
CA ARG A 96 19.62 2.16 8.32
C ARG A 96 20.49 1.95 7.09
N HIS A 97 20.36 2.81 6.08
CA HIS A 97 21.02 2.70 4.78
C HIS A 97 21.55 4.07 4.31
N PRO A 98 22.41 4.74 5.10
CA PRO A 98 22.81 6.12 4.82
C PRO A 98 23.50 6.31 3.46
N SER A 99 24.27 5.33 2.99
CA SER A 99 24.94 5.36 1.68
C SER A 99 23.97 5.18 0.50
N GLU A 100 22.80 4.62 0.71
CA GLU A 100 21.82 4.28 -0.32
C GLU A 100 20.52 5.08 -0.18
N ALA A 101 20.45 5.95 0.84
CA ALA A 101 19.22 6.65 1.21
C ALA A 101 18.60 7.42 0.04
N GLU A 102 19.41 8.13 -0.74
CA GLU A 102 18.95 8.87 -1.92
C GLU A 102 18.29 7.95 -2.96
N THR A 103 18.95 6.83 -3.26
CA THR A 103 18.41 5.82 -4.19
C THR A 103 17.12 5.22 -3.67
N LEU A 104 17.05 4.86 -2.37
CA LEU A 104 15.85 4.27 -1.76
C LEU A 104 14.67 5.25 -1.74
N ILE A 105 14.92 6.53 -1.49
CA ILE A 105 13.91 7.59 -1.51
C ILE A 105 13.37 7.76 -2.93
N ARG A 106 14.25 7.91 -3.92
CA ARG A 106 13.87 8.05 -5.33
C ARG A 106 13.05 6.85 -5.82
N LEU A 107 13.53 5.64 -5.57
CA LEU A 107 12.79 4.41 -5.95
C LEU A 107 11.42 4.31 -5.27
N GLY A 108 11.28 4.81 -4.03
CA GLY A 108 9.99 4.86 -3.35
C GLY A 108 9.00 5.81 -4.03
N GLN A 109 9.45 6.96 -4.47
CA GLN A 109 8.62 7.93 -5.21
C GLN A 109 8.22 7.38 -6.58
N GLU A 110 9.19 6.88 -7.36
CA GLU A 110 8.95 6.25 -8.65
C GLU A 110 7.95 5.09 -8.54
N ASN A 111 8.11 4.23 -7.55
CA ASN A 111 7.21 3.10 -7.33
C ASN A 111 5.75 3.52 -7.06
N LEU A 112 5.53 4.60 -6.34
CA LEU A 112 4.15 5.09 -6.12
C LEU A 112 3.56 5.72 -7.38
N ASP A 113 4.36 6.38 -8.19
CA ASP A 113 3.94 6.92 -9.49
C ASP A 113 3.62 5.80 -10.48
N ASP A 114 4.47 4.79 -10.57
CA ASP A 114 4.22 3.58 -11.37
C ASP A 114 2.98 2.83 -10.91
N PHE A 115 2.76 2.73 -9.60
CA PHE A 115 1.54 2.12 -9.05
C PHE A 115 0.29 2.87 -9.49
N ALA A 116 0.27 4.19 -9.37
CA ALA A 116 -0.86 5.01 -9.80
C ALA A 116 -1.13 4.85 -11.31
N TRP A 117 -0.05 4.87 -12.12
CA TRP A 117 -0.15 4.64 -13.56
C TRP A 117 -0.68 3.25 -13.92
N ASP A 118 -0.23 2.20 -13.22
CA ASP A 118 -0.71 0.84 -13.43
C ASP A 118 -2.20 0.70 -13.06
N LEU A 119 -2.67 1.37 -11.99
CA LEU A 119 -4.10 1.36 -11.65
C LEU A 119 -4.95 1.93 -12.78
N GLU A 120 -4.53 3.03 -13.39
CA GLU A 120 -5.21 3.63 -14.55
C GLU A 120 -5.13 2.72 -15.76
N ARG A 121 -3.93 2.25 -16.12
CA ARG A 121 -3.66 1.42 -17.30
C ARG A 121 -4.47 0.13 -17.32
N TYR A 122 -4.65 -0.51 -16.15
CA TYR A 122 -5.38 -1.77 -16.02
C TYR A 122 -6.83 -1.59 -15.57
N GLU A 123 -7.29 -0.33 -15.48
CA GLU A 123 -8.64 0.02 -15.02
C GLU A 123 -8.97 -0.61 -13.65
N ILE A 124 -7.99 -0.61 -12.73
CA ILE A 124 -8.14 -1.14 -11.37
C ILE A 124 -8.89 -0.12 -10.52
N GLN A 125 -10.13 -0.41 -10.17
CA GLN A 125 -11.01 0.44 -9.38
C GLN A 125 -10.69 0.31 -7.89
N GLY A 126 -9.56 0.85 -7.48
CA GLY A 126 -9.01 0.75 -6.11
C GLY A 126 -9.33 1.92 -5.19
N GLU A 127 -10.11 2.91 -5.64
CA GLU A 127 -10.36 4.16 -4.90
C GLU A 127 -9.04 4.88 -4.54
N PHE A 128 -8.09 4.89 -5.47
CA PHE A 128 -6.82 5.56 -5.24
C PHE A 128 -6.99 7.07 -5.22
N GLU A 129 -6.48 7.70 -4.16
CA GLU A 129 -6.48 9.14 -3.98
C GLU A 129 -5.12 9.60 -3.44
N ARG A 130 -4.52 10.63 -4.06
CA ARG A 130 -3.34 11.32 -3.51
C ARG A 130 -3.77 12.32 -2.46
N ALA A 131 -4.11 11.82 -1.27
CA ALA A 131 -4.61 12.61 -0.15
C ALA A 131 -3.49 13.34 0.63
N GLY A 132 -2.25 12.92 0.44
CA GLY A 132 -1.12 13.37 1.23
C GLY A 132 -1.10 12.77 2.64
N LYS A 133 -0.10 13.19 3.42
CA LYS A 133 0.09 12.80 4.82
C LYS A 133 0.45 14.01 5.65
N LEU A 134 -0.22 14.18 6.78
CA LEU A 134 0.08 15.22 7.75
C LEU A 134 0.66 14.59 9.03
N ASN A 135 1.94 14.84 9.30
CA ASN A 135 2.56 14.53 10.58
C ASN A 135 2.32 15.72 11.52
N VAL A 136 1.75 15.49 12.70
CA VAL A 136 1.37 16.57 13.63
C VAL A 136 2.16 16.52 14.94
N ALA A 137 2.40 17.69 15.54
CA ALA A 137 2.97 17.86 16.86
C ALA A 137 1.89 18.27 17.87
N THR A 138 1.83 17.57 19.00
CA THR A 138 0.96 17.87 20.13
C THR A 138 1.74 18.48 21.32
N THR A 139 3.04 18.46 21.26
CA THR A 139 3.95 18.96 22.30
C THR A 139 5.11 19.74 21.70
N PRO A 140 5.69 20.71 22.40
CA PRO A 140 6.78 21.55 21.87
C PRO A 140 8.00 20.78 21.37
N TRP A 141 8.39 19.71 22.03
CA TRP A 141 9.57 18.90 21.61
C TRP A 141 9.34 18.17 20.27
N GLN A 142 8.09 17.85 19.91
CA GLN A 142 7.77 17.23 18.62
C GLN A 142 7.92 18.23 17.46
N ILE A 143 7.80 19.54 17.73
CA ILE A 143 7.97 20.57 16.69
C ILE A 143 9.40 20.55 16.14
N GLU A 144 10.40 20.37 17.01
CA GLU A 144 11.80 20.25 16.57
C GLU A 144 12.00 19.01 15.68
N GLY A 145 11.29 17.92 15.98
CA GLY A 145 11.26 16.72 15.13
C GLY A 145 10.69 16.99 13.73
N LEU A 146 9.61 17.78 13.65
CA LEU A 146 9.04 18.17 12.34
C LEU A 146 9.98 19.06 11.53
N HIS A 147 10.69 20.00 12.19
CA HIS A 147 11.71 20.83 11.53
C HIS A 147 12.87 19.99 10.99
N SER A 148 13.36 19.05 11.79
CA SER A 148 14.42 18.13 11.36
C SER A 148 13.97 17.26 10.18
N MET A 149 12.72 16.80 10.19
CA MET A 149 12.13 16.05 9.09
C MET A 149 12.02 16.91 7.83
N ALA A 150 11.56 18.16 7.95
CA ALA A 150 11.45 19.10 6.85
C ALA A 150 12.82 19.39 6.19
N GLN A 151 13.87 19.55 7.00
CA GLN A 151 15.24 19.71 6.50
C GLN A 151 15.70 18.50 5.69
N ASN A 152 15.43 17.28 6.17
CA ASN A 152 15.74 16.06 5.43
C ASN A 152 14.93 15.98 4.12
N TYR A 153 13.66 16.35 4.14
CA TYR A 153 12.82 16.39 2.95
C TYR A 153 13.35 17.37 1.91
N SER A 154 13.72 18.60 2.34
CA SER A 154 14.36 19.59 1.47
C SER A 154 15.64 19.06 0.82
N ARG A 155 16.47 18.36 1.61
CA ARG A 155 17.74 17.78 1.12
C ARG A 155 17.53 16.77 -0.01
N PHE A 156 16.46 16.00 0.05
CA PHE A 156 16.16 14.94 -0.94
C PHE A 156 15.08 15.33 -1.96
N GLY A 157 14.72 16.63 -2.02
CA GLY A 157 13.73 17.09 -2.97
C GLY A 157 12.31 16.54 -2.75
N ILE A 158 12.01 16.05 -1.54
CA ILE A 158 10.66 15.58 -1.18
C ILE A 158 9.76 16.81 -0.98
N ALA A 159 8.66 16.89 -1.73
CA ALA A 159 7.70 17.97 -1.58
C ALA A 159 7.05 17.92 -0.19
N HIS A 160 7.05 19.04 0.51
CA HIS A 160 6.50 19.16 1.86
C HIS A 160 6.16 20.60 2.21
N GLU A 161 5.31 20.76 3.22
CA GLU A 161 4.91 22.06 3.76
C GLU A 161 4.85 22.00 5.29
N LEU A 162 5.55 22.92 5.96
CA LEU A 162 5.46 23.07 7.41
C LEU A 162 4.30 24.03 7.75
N LEU A 163 3.32 23.54 8.48
CA LEU A 163 2.07 24.22 8.78
C LEU A 163 1.98 24.60 10.27
N VAL A 164 1.64 25.85 10.53
CA VAL A 164 1.38 26.38 11.89
C VAL A 164 0.20 27.35 11.86
N GLY A 165 -0.41 27.58 13.02
CA GLY A 165 -1.50 28.55 13.14
C GLY A 165 -2.69 28.27 12.22
N ASP A 166 -3.14 29.28 11.48
CA ASP A 166 -4.32 29.18 10.63
C ASP A 166 -4.11 28.22 9.44
N ALA A 167 -2.92 28.16 8.86
CA ALA A 167 -2.61 27.22 7.78
C ALA A 167 -2.75 25.75 8.23
N LEU A 168 -2.41 25.43 9.48
CA LEU A 168 -2.64 24.08 10.03
C LEU A 168 -4.14 23.84 10.24
N LYS A 169 -4.88 24.82 10.76
CA LYS A 169 -6.33 24.71 10.99
C LYS A 169 -7.12 24.48 9.72
N GLU A 170 -6.70 25.10 8.61
CA GLU A 170 -7.33 24.87 7.30
C GLU A 170 -7.19 23.41 6.84
N LYS A 171 -6.08 22.73 7.18
CA LYS A 171 -5.89 21.32 6.88
C LYS A 171 -6.52 20.40 7.91
N LEU A 172 -6.42 20.76 9.18
CA LEU A 172 -6.89 19.95 10.30
C LEU A 172 -7.22 20.85 11.49
N ASP A 173 -8.49 21.17 11.66
CA ASP A 173 -8.97 21.99 12.78
C ASP A 173 -9.05 21.17 14.07
N SER A 174 -8.05 21.37 14.92
CA SER A 174 -7.97 20.72 16.23
C SER A 174 -7.17 21.55 17.21
N PRO A 175 -7.66 21.75 18.45
CA PRO A 175 -6.98 22.53 19.47
C PRO A 175 -5.73 21.85 20.05
N VAL A 176 -5.51 20.57 19.75
CA VAL A 176 -4.38 19.81 20.32
C VAL A 176 -3.14 19.81 19.44
N TYR A 177 -3.24 20.23 18.17
CA TYR A 177 -2.10 20.25 17.25
C TYR A 177 -1.48 21.65 17.17
N SER A 178 -0.18 21.72 17.42
CA SER A 178 0.59 22.98 17.45
C SER A 178 1.34 23.25 16.14
N ALA A 179 1.71 22.20 15.43
CA ALA A 179 2.39 22.27 14.15
C ALA A 179 2.09 21.00 13.33
N GLY A 180 2.27 21.07 12.01
CA GLY A 180 2.14 19.96 11.09
C GLY A 180 3.19 20.00 9.98
N LEU A 181 3.60 18.84 9.49
CA LEU A 181 4.39 18.70 8.27
C LEU A 181 3.56 17.89 7.28
N PHE A 182 3.12 18.56 6.24
CA PHE A 182 2.32 17.97 5.17
C PHE A 182 3.24 17.49 4.05
N GLU A 183 3.00 16.27 3.57
CA GLU A 183 3.68 15.64 2.43
C GLU A 183 2.62 15.21 1.42
N PRO A 184 2.51 15.85 0.24
CA PRO A 184 1.41 15.65 -0.70
C PRO A 184 1.50 14.33 -1.47
N SER A 185 2.65 13.67 -1.51
CA SER A 185 2.89 12.50 -2.35
C SER A 185 2.25 11.21 -1.85
N TYR A 186 1.79 11.14 -0.59
CA TYR A 186 1.11 9.94 -0.08
C TYR A 186 -0.25 9.72 -0.73
N GLY A 187 -0.57 8.43 -0.97
CA GLY A 187 -1.87 8.01 -1.45
C GLY A 187 -2.63 7.14 -0.44
N LEU A 188 -3.92 7.01 -0.71
CA LEU A 188 -4.83 6.08 -0.03
C LEU A 188 -5.51 5.19 -1.07
N VAL A 189 -5.81 3.96 -0.70
CA VAL A 189 -6.60 3.00 -1.50
C VAL A 189 -7.57 2.23 -0.62
N ASN A 190 -8.56 1.62 -1.24
CA ASN A 190 -9.28 0.50 -0.66
C ASN A 190 -8.50 -0.79 -0.97
N PRO A 191 -7.79 -1.39 -0.02
CA PRO A 191 -6.86 -2.49 -0.30
C PRO A 191 -7.58 -3.76 -0.76
N ALA A 192 -8.81 -4.02 -0.32
CA ALA A 192 -9.58 -5.16 -0.79
C ALA A 192 -10.03 -4.98 -2.25
N LYS A 193 -10.40 -3.76 -2.64
CA LYS A 193 -10.73 -3.45 -4.04
C LYS A 193 -9.50 -3.62 -4.93
N VAL A 194 -8.36 -3.03 -4.54
CA VAL A 194 -7.11 -3.17 -5.33
C VAL A 194 -6.73 -4.63 -5.53
N VAL A 195 -6.71 -5.45 -4.47
CA VAL A 195 -6.29 -6.85 -4.59
C VAL A 195 -7.31 -7.70 -5.39
N SER A 196 -8.60 -7.42 -5.24
CA SER A 196 -9.66 -8.09 -6.00
C SER A 196 -9.58 -7.77 -7.49
N GLU A 197 -9.40 -6.50 -7.82
CA GLU A 197 -9.25 -6.04 -9.20
C GLU A 197 -7.94 -6.53 -9.83
N LEU A 198 -6.85 -6.52 -9.07
CA LEU A 198 -5.57 -7.07 -9.53
C LEU A 198 -5.67 -8.57 -9.85
N ARG A 199 -6.40 -9.35 -9.01
CA ARG A 199 -6.75 -10.74 -9.31
C ARG A 199 -7.52 -10.85 -10.62
N ARG A 200 -8.53 -10.02 -10.84
CA ARG A 200 -9.30 -9.96 -12.09
C ARG A 200 -8.39 -9.69 -13.29
N VAL A 201 -7.50 -8.73 -13.17
CA VAL A 201 -6.55 -8.38 -14.25
C VAL A 201 -5.61 -9.55 -14.54
N CYS A 202 -5.04 -10.19 -13.52
CA CYS A 202 -4.18 -11.37 -13.70
C CYS A 202 -4.89 -12.48 -14.48
N LEU A 203 -6.14 -12.82 -14.10
CA LEU A 203 -6.95 -13.82 -14.81
C LEU A 203 -7.23 -13.40 -16.26
N ALA A 204 -7.59 -12.14 -16.50
CA ALA A 204 -7.85 -11.60 -17.85
C ALA A 204 -6.58 -11.63 -18.73
N GLN A 205 -5.39 -11.52 -18.13
CA GLN A 205 -4.10 -11.63 -18.82
C GLN A 205 -3.63 -13.09 -18.96
N GLY A 206 -4.44 -14.07 -18.60
CA GLY A 206 -4.12 -15.49 -18.76
C GLY A 206 -3.15 -16.05 -17.70
N VAL A 207 -3.07 -15.42 -16.54
CA VAL A 207 -2.43 -16.02 -15.35
C VAL A 207 -3.41 -17.03 -14.74
N GLU A 208 -2.95 -18.26 -14.50
CA GLU A 208 -3.74 -19.25 -13.79
C GLU A 208 -3.64 -19.03 -12.28
N ILE A 209 -4.78 -18.94 -11.60
CA ILE A 209 -4.84 -18.74 -10.16
C ILE A 209 -5.55 -19.94 -9.54
N PHE A 210 -4.95 -20.52 -8.51
CA PHE A 210 -5.49 -21.63 -7.73
C PHE A 210 -5.67 -21.17 -6.28
N GLU A 211 -6.92 -21.35 -5.75
CA GLU A 211 -7.35 -20.94 -4.40
C GLU A 211 -7.89 -22.11 -3.57
#